data_af355ede9604e43d876ec0a0c13a3875
#
_entry.id   af355ede9604e43d876ec0a0c13a3875
#
_cell.length_a   1.000
_cell.length_b   1.000
_cell.length_c   1.000
_cell.angle_alpha   90.00
_cell.angle_beta   90.00
_cell.angle_gamma   90.00
#
_symmetry.space_group_name_H-M   'P 1'
#
loop_
_entity.id
_entity.type
_entity.pdbx_description
1 polymer ?
#
loop_
_entity_poly.entity_id
_entity_poly.type
_entity_poly.pdbx_seq_one_letter_code
_entity_poly.pdbx_strand_id
1 'polypeptide(L)'
;MDNYLQQILNHKRFGIGIVSSGTTGEPKLIWRSPDNLRACNEVAIHAQQLTSKSKVLTVTKTDHAGGLLLQTLPAYTLGCKVIDVEKFNAFNFLKKIKGYTHTFLTPEQMKAVMMTKGFKDCDLSGIRILGGSNPVSWEIIEAFVSKGALVQHNWGMSEIGPMVINIEIDSIEHIEYLKQRTPKSYTILGNAYWCDWKIVDHELYVKSDMCIEPGWFATGDIVALDMGKRMYYKGRK
;
A
#
# COMPACT_ATOMS: atom_id res chain seq x y z
N MET A 1 4.47 -19.07 12.63
CA MET A 1 3.76 -17.78 12.78
C MET A 1 4.11 -17.12 14.12
N ASP A 2 4.17 -17.87 15.20
CA ASP A 2 4.30 -17.29 16.54
C ASP A 2 5.63 -16.56 16.83
N ASN A 3 6.76 -17.01 16.29
CA ASN A 3 8.06 -16.42 16.60
C ASN A 3 8.29 -15.05 15.95
N TYR A 4 7.80 -14.85 14.71
CA TYR A 4 7.92 -13.57 14.00
C TYR A 4 6.95 -12.52 14.55
N LEU A 5 5.74 -12.93 14.91
CA LEU A 5 4.76 -12.05 15.56
C LEU A 5 5.19 -11.66 16.98
N GLN A 6 5.83 -12.58 17.72
CA GLN A 6 6.44 -12.24 19.00
C GLN A 6 7.57 -11.22 18.84
N GLN A 7 8.38 -11.33 17.79
CA GLN A 7 9.39 -10.31 17.45
C GLN A 7 8.73 -8.97 17.08
N ILE A 8 7.63 -8.99 16.31
CA ILE A 8 6.84 -7.79 16.02
C ILE A 8 6.26 -7.18 17.29
N LEU A 9 5.73 -7.97 18.20
CA LEU A 9 5.21 -7.48 19.49
C LEU A 9 6.30 -6.93 20.40
N ASN A 10 7.52 -7.45 20.31
CA ASN A 10 8.69 -6.97 21.04
C ASN A 10 9.44 -5.83 20.34
N HIS A 11 8.99 -5.37 19.17
CA HIS A 11 9.63 -4.34 18.33
C HIS A 11 9.75 -2.97 19.01
N LYS A 12 8.95 -2.70 20.03
CA LYS A 12 8.96 -1.42 20.77
C LYS A 12 10.33 -1.03 21.34
N ARG A 13 11.28 -1.99 21.45
CA ARG A 13 12.63 -1.75 21.99
C ARG A 13 13.73 -1.77 20.96
N PHE A 14 13.59 -2.54 19.86
CA PHE A 14 14.73 -2.88 19.00
C PHE A 14 14.57 -2.51 17.54
N GLY A 15 13.37 -2.10 17.09
CA GLY A 15 13.12 -1.90 15.67
C GLY A 15 13.04 -3.21 14.88
N ILE A 16 12.90 -3.11 13.55
CA ILE A 16 12.78 -4.28 12.64
C ILE A 16 13.51 -4.00 11.34
N GLY A 17 14.23 -5.01 10.82
CA GLY A 17 14.77 -5.01 9.46
C GLY A 17 13.70 -5.45 8.46
N ILE A 18 13.54 -4.68 7.38
CA ILE A 18 12.63 -4.98 6.27
C ILE A 18 13.45 -5.17 5.00
N VAL A 19 13.13 -6.22 4.25
CA VAL A 19 13.76 -6.48 2.97
C VAL A 19 13.09 -5.63 1.88
N SER A 20 13.86 -4.79 1.20
CA SER A 20 13.41 -4.11 -0.01
C SER A 20 13.82 -4.89 -1.26
N SER A 21 12.99 -4.84 -2.30
CA SER A 21 13.31 -5.52 -3.58
C SER A 21 14.45 -4.88 -4.37
N GLY A 22 15.00 -3.75 -3.89
CA GLY A 22 16.11 -3.02 -4.51
C GLY A 22 15.90 -2.73 -6.01
N THR A 23 15.91 -1.49 -6.43
CA THR A 23 15.84 -1.13 -7.88
C THR A 23 17.07 -1.60 -8.68
N THR A 24 18.14 -1.98 -7.99
CA THR A 24 19.40 -2.51 -8.55
C THR A 24 19.47 -4.03 -8.59
N GLY A 25 18.38 -4.73 -8.20
CA GLY A 25 18.29 -6.20 -8.23
C GLY A 25 18.75 -6.91 -6.95
N GLU A 26 19.58 -6.30 -6.12
CA GLU A 26 20.02 -6.89 -4.85
C GLU A 26 19.07 -6.46 -3.71
N PRO A 27 18.51 -7.42 -2.93
CA PRO A 27 17.70 -7.11 -1.77
C PRO A 27 18.48 -6.31 -0.73
N LYS A 28 17.94 -5.20 -0.26
CA LYS A 28 18.53 -4.39 0.79
C LYS A 28 17.76 -4.57 2.10
N LEU A 29 18.48 -4.73 3.20
CA LEU A 29 17.90 -4.70 4.53
C LEU A 29 17.78 -3.24 4.99
N ILE A 30 16.56 -2.76 5.15
CA ILE A 30 16.22 -1.44 5.65
C ILE A 30 15.86 -1.57 7.12
N TRP A 31 16.67 -0.98 8.00
CA TRP A 31 16.39 -0.96 9.43
C TRP A 31 15.44 0.17 9.78
N ARG A 32 14.38 -0.16 10.51
CA ARG A 32 13.39 0.81 10.98
C ARG A 32 13.37 0.85 12.50
N SER A 33 13.57 2.05 13.05
CA SER A 33 13.53 2.26 14.48
C SER A 33 12.12 2.06 15.04
N PRO A 34 11.96 1.88 16.37
CA PRO A 34 10.64 1.84 17.00
C PRO A 34 9.79 3.07 16.71
N ASP A 35 10.39 4.25 16.60
CA ASP A 35 9.68 5.50 16.29
C ASP A 35 9.18 5.51 14.84
N ASN A 36 10.03 5.10 13.87
CA ASN A 36 9.59 4.95 12.48
C ASN A 36 8.44 3.93 12.35
N LEU A 37 8.51 2.82 13.09
CA LEU A 37 7.47 1.79 13.08
C LEU A 37 6.16 2.33 13.66
N ARG A 38 6.22 3.10 14.75
CA ARG A 38 5.05 3.75 15.34
C ARG A 38 4.41 4.72 14.35
N ALA A 39 5.19 5.61 13.73
CA ALA A 39 4.70 6.56 12.74
C ALA A 39 4.06 5.85 11.51
N CYS A 40 4.71 4.81 10.97
CA CYS A 40 4.13 4.00 9.90
C CYS A 40 2.81 3.36 10.30
N ASN A 41 2.74 2.86 11.53
CA ASN A 41 1.57 2.19 12.06
C ASN A 41 0.37 3.13 12.22
N GLU A 42 0.60 4.33 12.76
CA GLU A 42 -0.42 5.37 12.90
C GLU A 42 -0.97 5.79 11.54
N VAL A 43 -0.09 6.06 10.57
CA VAL A 43 -0.49 6.40 9.20
C VAL A 43 -1.27 5.25 8.55
N ALA A 44 -0.80 4.02 8.66
CA ALA A 44 -1.47 2.87 8.07
C ALA A 44 -2.87 2.64 8.66
N ILE A 45 -3.06 2.83 9.97
CA ILE A 45 -4.36 2.74 10.64
C ILE A 45 -5.32 3.83 10.10
N HIS A 46 -4.87 5.09 10.08
CA HIS A 46 -5.71 6.21 9.67
C HIS A 46 -6.04 6.15 8.18
N ALA A 47 -5.03 5.98 7.33
CA ALA A 47 -5.21 5.98 5.87
C ALA A 47 -6.08 4.84 5.36
N GLN A 48 -6.09 3.70 6.03
CA GLN A 48 -6.95 2.56 5.70
C GLN A 48 -8.28 2.58 6.44
N GLN A 49 -8.47 3.50 7.39
CA GLN A 49 -9.65 3.54 8.26
C GLN A 49 -9.82 2.23 9.05
N LEU A 50 -8.72 1.64 9.49
CA LEU A 50 -8.75 0.43 10.30
C LEU A 50 -9.40 0.69 11.66
N THR A 51 -10.18 -0.27 12.13
CA THR A 51 -10.83 -0.27 13.45
C THR A 51 -10.66 -1.64 14.11
N SER A 52 -10.97 -1.72 15.40
CA SER A 52 -11.00 -3.03 16.11
C SER A 52 -12.01 -4.02 15.50
N LYS A 53 -12.99 -3.55 14.70
CA LYS A 53 -13.95 -4.41 14.00
C LYS A 53 -13.42 -4.91 12.66
N SER A 54 -12.31 -4.36 12.17
CA SER A 54 -11.73 -4.74 10.88
C SER A 54 -11.28 -6.20 10.88
N LYS A 55 -11.31 -6.80 9.71
CA LYS A 55 -10.84 -8.15 9.45
C LYS A 55 -9.81 -8.07 8.33
N VAL A 56 -8.56 -8.34 8.65
CA VAL A 56 -7.42 -8.14 7.75
C VAL A 56 -6.88 -9.47 7.26
N LEU A 57 -6.78 -9.61 5.95
CA LEU A 57 -6.13 -10.75 5.29
C LEU A 57 -4.82 -10.29 4.67
N THR A 58 -3.69 -10.70 5.24
CA THR A 58 -2.36 -10.45 4.69
C THR A 58 -1.92 -11.64 3.85
N VAL A 59 -1.75 -11.44 2.56
CA VAL A 59 -1.25 -12.45 1.60
C VAL A 59 0.09 -12.06 0.97
N THR A 60 0.57 -10.86 1.27
CA THR A 60 1.90 -10.38 0.88
C THR A 60 2.90 -10.77 1.96
N LYS A 61 4.16 -11.00 1.56
CA LYS A 61 5.21 -11.38 2.49
C LYS A 61 5.37 -10.37 3.63
N THR A 62 5.46 -10.88 4.86
CA THR A 62 5.58 -10.07 6.08
C THR A 62 7.00 -9.59 6.38
N ASP A 63 7.99 -10.01 5.61
CA ASP A 63 9.35 -9.45 5.61
C ASP A 63 9.50 -8.21 4.69
N HIS A 64 8.43 -7.85 3.97
CA HIS A 64 8.34 -6.65 3.13
C HIS A 64 7.43 -5.58 3.76
N ALA A 65 7.68 -4.32 3.39
CA ALA A 65 6.92 -3.16 3.89
C ALA A 65 5.41 -3.31 3.69
N GLY A 66 4.95 -3.80 2.53
CA GLY A 66 3.53 -3.97 2.24
C GLY A 66 2.83 -4.93 3.19
N GLY A 67 3.34 -6.15 3.37
CA GLY A 67 2.74 -7.15 4.25
C GLY A 67 2.87 -6.82 5.73
N LEU A 68 4.00 -6.26 6.14
CA LEU A 68 4.25 -5.92 7.53
C LEU A 68 3.61 -4.59 7.93
N LEU A 69 4.03 -3.49 7.30
CA LEU A 69 3.73 -2.15 7.78
C LEU A 69 2.34 -1.65 7.35
N LEU A 70 1.79 -2.17 6.23
CA LEU A 70 0.44 -1.80 5.82
C LEU A 70 -0.64 -2.68 6.45
N GLN A 71 -0.33 -3.94 6.75
CA GLN A 71 -1.35 -4.92 7.10
C GLN A 71 -1.14 -5.50 8.49
N THR A 72 -0.09 -6.29 8.67
CA THR A 72 0.05 -7.14 9.85
C THR A 72 0.27 -6.32 11.12
N LEU A 73 1.24 -5.42 11.13
CA LEU A 73 1.58 -4.63 12.31
C LEU A 73 0.43 -3.70 12.76
N PRO A 74 -0.18 -2.88 11.86
CA PRO A 74 -1.30 -2.02 12.27
C PRO A 74 -2.50 -2.83 12.76
N ALA A 75 -2.81 -3.96 12.12
CA ALA A 75 -3.92 -4.82 12.54
C ALA A 75 -3.71 -5.39 13.96
N TYR A 76 -2.51 -5.87 14.26
CA TYR A 76 -2.18 -6.36 15.61
C TYR A 76 -2.16 -5.25 16.65
N THR A 77 -1.56 -4.12 16.34
CA THR A 77 -1.46 -2.99 17.28
C THR A 77 -2.83 -2.44 17.66
N LEU A 78 -3.73 -2.37 16.67
CA LEU A 78 -5.10 -1.90 16.89
C LEU A 78 -6.01 -2.97 17.53
N GLY A 79 -5.61 -4.23 17.52
CA GLY A 79 -6.45 -5.33 17.98
C GLY A 79 -7.63 -5.60 17.06
N CYS A 80 -7.39 -5.68 15.75
CA CYS A 80 -8.43 -6.00 14.77
C CYS A 80 -9.09 -7.35 15.07
N LYS A 81 -10.38 -7.45 14.77
CA LYS A 81 -11.23 -8.64 15.08
C LYS A 81 -10.70 -9.94 14.48
N VAL A 82 -10.15 -9.87 13.28
CA VAL A 82 -9.56 -11.03 12.59
C VAL A 82 -8.27 -10.56 11.90
N ILE A 83 -7.21 -11.32 12.07
CA ILE A 83 -5.91 -11.06 11.45
C ILE A 83 -5.36 -12.40 10.97
N ASP A 84 -5.44 -12.63 9.67
CA ASP A 84 -4.88 -13.80 9.03
C ASP A 84 -3.68 -13.43 8.15
N VAL A 85 -2.62 -14.22 8.28
CA VAL A 85 -1.41 -14.10 7.48
C VAL A 85 -1.18 -15.44 6.78
N GLU A 86 -1.18 -15.43 5.46
CA GLU A 86 -0.99 -16.66 4.68
C GLU A 86 -0.21 -16.41 3.38
N LYS A 87 0.23 -17.50 2.77
CA LYS A 87 0.87 -17.43 1.47
C LYS A 87 -0.17 -17.13 0.39
N PHE A 88 0.12 -16.19 -0.51
CA PHE A 88 -0.75 -15.84 -1.62
C PHE A 88 -1.04 -17.06 -2.52
N ASN A 89 -2.32 -17.26 -2.82
CA ASN A 89 -2.81 -18.20 -3.80
C ASN A 89 -4.01 -17.59 -4.52
N ALA A 90 -3.87 -17.27 -5.80
CA ALA A 90 -4.89 -16.57 -6.57
C ALA A 90 -6.21 -17.36 -6.68
N PHE A 91 -6.16 -18.68 -6.76
CA PHE A 91 -7.36 -19.53 -6.90
C PHE A 91 -8.19 -19.58 -5.61
N ASN A 92 -7.54 -19.51 -4.46
CA ASN A 92 -8.22 -19.55 -3.16
C ASN A 92 -8.57 -18.16 -2.64
N PHE A 93 -7.90 -17.11 -3.13
CA PHE A 93 -8.04 -15.74 -2.64
C PHE A 93 -9.50 -15.28 -2.64
N LEU A 94 -10.21 -15.42 -3.77
CA LEU A 94 -11.60 -14.96 -3.91
C LEU A 94 -12.58 -15.65 -2.97
N LYS A 95 -12.32 -16.91 -2.62
CA LYS A 95 -13.15 -17.64 -1.64
C LYS A 95 -12.92 -17.09 -0.24
N LYS A 96 -11.66 -16.82 0.08
CA LYS A 96 -11.25 -16.43 1.41
C LYS A 96 -11.56 -14.98 1.73
N ILE A 97 -11.30 -14.06 0.79
CA ILE A 97 -11.45 -12.61 1.01
C ILE A 97 -12.89 -12.18 1.38
N LYS A 98 -13.92 -12.95 1.01
CA LYS A 98 -15.32 -12.67 1.37
C LYS A 98 -15.58 -12.51 2.85
N GLY A 99 -14.71 -13.02 3.71
CA GLY A 99 -14.82 -12.90 5.17
C GLY A 99 -14.10 -11.69 5.74
N TYR A 100 -13.40 -10.90 4.92
CA TYR A 100 -12.50 -9.83 5.35
C TYR A 100 -12.94 -8.47 4.86
N THR A 101 -12.34 -7.43 5.43
CA THR A 101 -12.62 -6.04 5.09
C THR A 101 -11.42 -5.34 4.44
N HIS A 102 -10.19 -5.82 4.69
CA HIS A 102 -8.96 -5.20 4.21
C HIS A 102 -7.96 -6.24 3.72
N THR A 103 -7.28 -5.92 2.64
CA THR A 103 -6.13 -6.67 2.12
C THR A 103 -5.21 -5.75 1.32
N PHE A 104 -3.95 -6.17 1.15
CA PHE A 104 -2.99 -5.54 0.24
C PHE A 104 -2.57 -6.54 -0.82
N LEU A 105 -2.57 -6.11 -2.08
CA LEU A 105 -2.12 -6.90 -3.22
C LEU A 105 -1.11 -6.09 -4.05
N THR A 106 -0.06 -6.75 -4.53
CA THR A 106 0.75 -6.17 -5.59
C THR A 106 0.02 -6.22 -6.94
N PRO A 107 0.39 -5.39 -7.93
CA PRO A 107 -0.23 -5.45 -9.26
C PRO A 107 -0.17 -6.82 -9.88
N GLU A 108 0.91 -7.59 -9.67
CA GLU A 108 1.07 -8.96 -10.15
C GLU A 108 0.07 -9.91 -9.47
N GLN A 109 -0.14 -9.76 -8.16
CA GLN A 109 -1.14 -10.53 -7.43
C GLN A 109 -2.56 -10.18 -7.89
N MET A 110 -2.85 -8.88 -8.11
CA MET A 110 -4.13 -8.44 -8.67
C MET A 110 -4.39 -9.06 -10.04
N LYS A 111 -3.42 -9.00 -10.96
CA LYS A 111 -3.51 -9.65 -12.28
C LYS A 111 -3.75 -11.15 -12.16
N ALA A 112 -3.03 -11.83 -11.27
CA ALA A 112 -3.22 -13.27 -11.06
C ALA A 112 -4.63 -13.60 -10.56
N VAL A 113 -5.23 -12.79 -9.70
CA VAL A 113 -6.62 -12.93 -9.24
C VAL A 113 -7.60 -12.71 -10.40
N MET A 114 -7.40 -11.68 -11.22
CA MET A 114 -8.23 -11.38 -12.41
C MET A 114 -8.27 -12.55 -13.41
N MET A 115 -7.17 -13.30 -13.55
CA MET A 115 -7.08 -14.48 -14.46
C MET A 115 -7.82 -15.70 -13.93
N THR A 116 -8.30 -15.72 -12.70
CA THR A 116 -9.05 -16.85 -12.16
C THR A 116 -10.48 -16.88 -12.69
N LYS A 117 -11.03 -18.08 -12.92
CA LYS A 117 -12.42 -18.25 -13.39
C LYS A 117 -13.44 -17.57 -12.47
N GLY A 118 -13.18 -17.57 -11.15
CA GLY A 118 -14.09 -17.01 -10.17
C GLY A 118 -14.15 -15.49 -10.15
N PHE A 119 -13.21 -14.79 -10.80
CA PHE A 119 -13.18 -13.32 -10.79
C PHE A 119 -14.35 -12.70 -11.57
N LYS A 120 -14.80 -13.38 -12.64
CA LYS A 120 -15.93 -12.89 -13.46
C LYS A 120 -17.18 -12.65 -12.60
N ASP A 121 -17.47 -13.56 -11.68
CA ASP A 121 -18.73 -13.59 -10.91
C ASP A 121 -18.51 -13.26 -9.42
N CYS A 122 -17.34 -12.71 -9.04
CA CYS A 122 -17.08 -12.37 -7.66
C CYS A 122 -17.74 -11.04 -7.28
N ASP A 123 -18.12 -10.96 -6.01
CA ASP A 123 -18.54 -9.72 -5.34
C ASP A 123 -17.48 -9.37 -4.29
N LEU A 124 -16.93 -8.15 -4.40
CA LEU A 124 -15.92 -7.59 -3.50
C LEU A 124 -16.44 -6.37 -2.74
N SER A 125 -17.76 -6.19 -2.71
CA SER A 125 -18.40 -5.08 -1.99
C SER A 125 -18.01 -5.07 -0.51
N GLY A 126 -17.69 -3.88 -0.01
CA GLY A 126 -17.28 -3.69 1.37
C GLY A 126 -15.83 -4.10 1.68
N ILE A 127 -15.04 -4.46 0.65
CA ILE A 127 -13.65 -4.83 0.80
C ILE A 127 -12.76 -3.68 0.30
N ARG A 128 -11.85 -3.22 1.16
CA ARG A 128 -10.78 -2.29 0.82
C ARG A 128 -9.57 -3.08 0.35
N ILE A 129 -9.18 -2.88 -0.89
CA ILE A 129 -8.01 -3.52 -1.49
C ILE A 129 -6.95 -2.45 -1.75
N LEU A 130 -5.88 -2.52 -0.98
CA LEU A 130 -4.72 -1.66 -1.20
C LEU A 130 -3.91 -2.22 -2.38
N GLY A 131 -3.50 -1.33 -3.27
CA GLY A 131 -2.62 -1.65 -4.39
C GLY A 131 -1.37 -0.77 -4.37
N GLY A 132 -0.20 -1.37 -4.55
CA GLY A 132 1.07 -0.63 -4.52
C GLY A 132 2.29 -1.53 -4.72
N SER A 133 3.46 -1.09 -4.32
CA SER A 133 4.80 -1.62 -4.62
C SER A 133 5.27 -1.31 -6.04
N ASN A 134 4.37 -1.35 -7.01
CA ASN A 134 4.56 -0.97 -8.41
C ASN A 134 3.34 -0.18 -8.87
N PRO A 135 3.43 0.57 -9.98
CA PRO A 135 2.29 1.26 -10.55
C PRO A 135 1.12 0.31 -10.85
N VAL A 136 -0.06 0.63 -10.35
CA VAL A 136 -1.29 -0.12 -10.65
C VAL A 136 -1.96 0.49 -11.87
N SER A 137 -2.16 -0.29 -12.93
CA SER A 137 -2.79 0.18 -14.16
C SER A 137 -4.29 0.45 -13.96
N TRP A 138 -4.83 1.36 -14.77
CA TRP A 138 -6.27 1.65 -14.76
C TRP A 138 -7.12 0.41 -15.03
N GLU A 139 -6.66 -0.49 -15.91
CA GLU A 139 -7.33 -1.76 -16.18
C GLU A 139 -7.52 -2.60 -14.92
N ILE A 140 -6.48 -2.69 -14.09
CA ILE A 140 -6.55 -3.43 -12.82
C ILE A 140 -7.52 -2.73 -11.85
N ILE A 141 -7.40 -1.41 -11.68
CA ILE A 141 -8.26 -0.64 -10.78
C ILE A 141 -9.73 -0.81 -11.19
N GLU A 142 -10.03 -0.61 -12.47
CA GLU A 142 -11.38 -0.73 -13.03
C GLU A 142 -11.95 -2.15 -12.84
N ALA A 143 -11.14 -3.18 -13.07
CA ALA A 143 -11.56 -4.56 -12.87
C ALA A 143 -12.01 -4.84 -11.43
N PHE A 144 -11.27 -4.36 -10.44
CA PHE A 144 -11.62 -4.56 -9.03
C PHE A 144 -12.77 -3.66 -8.57
N VAL A 145 -12.79 -2.40 -8.98
CA VAL A 145 -13.89 -1.47 -8.68
C VAL A 145 -15.20 -1.94 -9.29
N SER A 146 -15.20 -2.48 -10.52
CA SER A 146 -16.40 -3.05 -11.15
C SER A 146 -16.97 -4.27 -10.39
N LYS A 147 -16.20 -4.85 -9.47
CA LYS A 147 -16.64 -5.93 -8.54
C LYS A 147 -17.07 -5.40 -7.17
N GLY A 148 -17.17 -4.08 -7.01
CA GLY A 148 -17.60 -3.43 -5.78
C GLY A 148 -16.49 -3.17 -4.76
N ALA A 149 -15.22 -3.47 -5.08
CA ALA A 149 -14.11 -3.17 -4.18
C ALA A 149 -13.85 -1.66 -4.11
N LEU A 150 -13.48 -1.16 -2.93
CA LEU A 150 -12.78 0.10 -2.81
C LEU A 150 -11.29 -0.17 -3.06
N VAL A 151 -10.74 0.36 -4.14
CA VAL A 151 -9.30 0.27 -4.43
C VAL A 151 -8.58 1.49 -3.86
N GLN A 152 -7.66 1.25 -2.95
CA GLN A 152 -6.77 2.28 -2.42
C GLN A 152 -5.40 2.13 -3.06
N HIS A 153 -5.13 2.94 -4.10
CA HIS A 153 -3.79 2.99 -4.68
C HIS A 153 -2.86 3.78 -3.77
N ASN A 154 -1.74 3.19 -3.39
CA ASN A 154 -0.78 3.81 -2.48
C ASN A 154 0.64 3.81 -3.04
N TRP A 155 1.34 4.88 -2.75
CA TRP A 155 2.75 5.06 -3.04
C TRP A 155 3.55 5.22 -1.75
N GLY A 156 4.72 4.63 -1.73
CA GLY A 156 5.69 4.68 -0.66
C GLY A 156 6.90 3.81 -0.97
N MET A 157 7.89 3.86 -0.10
CA MET A 157 9.14 3.10 -0.22
C MET A 157 9.50 2.49 1.13
N SER A 158 10.37 1.48 1.11
CA SER A 158 10.85 0.87 2.36
C SER A 158 11.60 1.86 3.26
N GLU A 159 12.19 2.90 2.67
CA GLU A 159 12.96 3.94 3.36
C GLU A 159 12.10 5.04 3.99
N ILE A 160 10.93 5.34 3.42
CA ILE A 160 10.11 6.49 3.80
C ILE A 160 8.74 6.13 4.38
N GLY A 161 8.44 4.83 4.43
CA GLY A 161 7.13 4.31 4.79
C GLY A 161 6.33 3.82 3.57
N PRO A 162 5.48 2.81 3.77
CA PRO A 162 4.80 2.15 2.66
C PRO A 162 3.54 2.88 2.19
N MET A 163 3.08 3.90 2.93
CA MET A 163 1.87 4.67 2.63
C MET A 163 2.13 6.16 2.89
N VAL A 164 2.73 6.83 1.92
CA VAL A 164 3.10 8.25 2.00
C VAL A 164 2.12 9.12 1.22
N ILE A 165 1.68 8.61 0.07
CA ILE A 165 0.67 9.24 -0.79
C ILE A 165 -0.33 8.17 -1.21
N ASN A 166 -1.63 8.47 -1.19
CA ASN A 166 -2.64 7.54 -1.68
C ASN A 166 -3.84 8.24 -2.31
N ILE A 167 -4.67 7.44 -2.99
CA ILE A 167 -5.98 7.81 -3.48
C ILE A 167 -6.94 6.62 -3.32
N GLU A 168 -8.17 6.90 -2.92
CA GLU A 168 -9.26 5.94 -2.86
C GLU A 168 -10.13 6.05 -4.11
N ILE A 169 -10.46 4.91 -4.70
CA ILE A 169 -11.25 4.81 -5.94
C ILE A 169 -12.30 3.72 -5.72
N ASP A 170 -13.56 4.11 -5.75
CA ASP A 170 -14.70 3.26 -5.37
C ASP A 170 -15.78 3.15 -6.46
N SER A 171 -15.66 3.92 -7.55
CA SER A 171 -16.66 3.92 -8.63
C SER A 171 -16.02 4.08 -10.01
N ILE A 172 -16.74 3.64 -11.03
CA ILE A 172 -16.33 3.76 -12.44
C ILE A 172 -16.34 5.23 -12.86
N GLU A 173 -17.30 6.02 -12.40
CA GLU A 173 -17.39 7.46 -12.65
C GLU A 173 -16.16 8.19 -12.12
N HIS A 174 -15.66 7.79 -10.93
CA HIS A 174 -14.44 8.34 -10.36
C HIS A 174 -13.21 7.97 -11.23
N ILE A 175 -13.14 6.73 -11.72
CA ILE A 175 -12.07 6.29 -12.64
C ILE A 175 -12.08 7.13 -13.92
N GLU A 176 -13.24 7.31 -14.54
CA GLU A 176 -13.37 8.10 -15.78
C GLU A 176 -12.96 9.56 -15.55
N TYR A 177 -13.41 10.15 -14.44
CA TYR A 177 -13.01 11.50 -14.04
C TYR A 177 -11.49 11.63 -13.91
N LEU A 178 -10.83 10.65 -13.28
CA LEU A 178 -9.38 10.65 -13.08
C LEU A 178 -8.62 10.38 -14.40
N LYS A 179 -9.07 9.42 -15.22
CA LYS A 179 -8.46 9.10 -16.53
C LYS A 179 -8.43 10.32 -17.46
N GLN A 180 -9.50 11.12 -17.49
CA GLN A 180 -9.56 12.34 -18.32
C GLN A 180 -8.53 13.40 -17.92
N ARG A 181 -8.05 13.35 -16.67
CA ARG A 181 -7.12 14.34 -16.08
C ARG A 181 -5.71 13.82 -15.92
N THR A 182 -5.53 12.51 -16.03
CA THR A 182 -4.20 11.87 -15.94
C THR A 182 -3.58 11.78 -17.33
N PRO A 183 -2.43 12.40 -17.57
CA PRO A 183 -1.71 12.21 -18.84
C PRO A 183 -1.42 10.73 -19.09
N LYS A 184 -1.54 10.28 -20.34
CA LYS A 184 -1.45 8.84 -20.71
C LYS A 184 -0.17 8.15 -20.25
N SER A 185 0.93 8.89 -20.14
CA SER A 185 2.25 8.36 -19.72
C SER A 185 2.49 8.43 -18.21
N TYR A 186 1.52 8.94 -17.43
CA TYR A 186 1.71 9.15 -16.00
C TYR A 186 0.87 8.16 -15.18
N THR A 187 1.37 7.80 -14.00
CA THR A 187 0.60 7.04 -13.02
C THR A 187 0.17 7.97 -11.90
N ILE A 188 -1.11 7.97 -11.56
CA ILE A 188 -1.61 8.74 -10.42
C ILE A 188 -1.03 8.15 -9.14
N LEU A 189 -0.45 9.01 -8.29
CA LEU A 189 -0.03 8.65 -6.92
C LEU A 189 -1.13 8.93 -5.90
N GLY A 190 -1.79 10.07 -6.06
CA GLY A 190 -2.89 10.42 -5.19
C GLY A 190 -2.97 11.89 -4.81
N ASN A 191 -3.83 12.18 -3.85
CA ASN A 191 -4.09 13.50 -3.31
C ASN A 191 -4.23 13.50 -1.77
N ALA A 192 -4.09 12.35 -1.13
CA ALA A 192 -3.96 12.24 0.32
C ALA A 192 -2.47 12.09 0.66
N TYR A 193 -1.95 13.00 1.46
CA TYR A 193 -0.53 13.11 1.81
C TYR A 193 -0.36 12.87 3.32
N TRP A 194 0.50 11.92 3.66
CA TRP A 194 0.82 11.53 5.05
C TRP A 194 2.23 11.98 5.45
N CYS A 195 2.76 12.97 4.75
CA CYS A 195 4.08 13.53 4.96
C CYS A 195 4.10 14.99 4.52
N ASP A 196 5.12 15.73 4.95
CA ASP A 196 5.54 16.94 4.25
C ASP A 196 6.19 16.55 2.92
N TRP A 197 5.92 17.29 1.88
CA TRP A 197 6.53 17.06 0.57
C TRP A 197 6.91 18.37 -0.13
N LYS A 198 7.89 18.28 -1.01
CA LYS A 198 8.26 19.33 -1.96
C LYS A 198 8.77 18.71 -3.26
N ILE A 199 8.71 19.49 -4.33
CA ILE A 199 9.27 19.11 -5.63
C ILE A 199 10.43 20.03 -5.93
N VAL A 200 11.61 19.45 -6.21
CA VAL A 200 12.82 20.19 -6.59
C VAL A 200 13.32 19.55 -7.88
N ASP A 201 13.46 20.33 -8.95
CA ASP A 201 13.89 19.87 -10.28
C ASP A 201 13.10 18.64 -10.74
N HIS A 202 11.77 18.69 -10.57
CA HIS A 202 10.81 17.62 -10.84
C HIS A 202 10.92 16.37 -9.95
N GLU A 203 11.90 16.26 -9.07
CA GLU A 203 12.04 15.16 -8.13
C GLU A 203 11.22 15.40 -6.87
N LEU A 204 10.55 14.34 -6.40
CA LEU A 204 9.82 14.36 -5.14
C LEU A 204 10.77 14.19 -3.95
N TYR A 205 10.67 15.10 -3.01
CA TYR A 205 11.28 15.02 -1.68
C TYR A 205 10.19 14.88 -0.64
N VAL A 206 10.39 14.01 0.33
CA VAL A 206 9.46 13.80 1.43
C VAL A 206 10.15 13.94 2.78
N LYS A 207 9.37 14.32 3.80
CA LYS A 207 9.81 14.40 5.18
C LYS A 207 8.68 13.94 6.10
N SER A 208 8.95 12.97 6.96
CA SER A 208 8.03 12.50 8.00
C SER A 208 8.78 11.66 9.02
N ASP A 209 8.17 11.39 10.16
CA ASP A 209 8.70 10.46 11.17
C ASP A 209 8.71 8.99 10.71
N MET A 210 8.05 8.71 9.57
CA MET A 210 8.15 7.41 8.91
C MET A 210 9.49 7.21 8.20
N CYS A 211 10.24 8.27 7.85
CA CYS A 211 11.51 8.16 7.14
C CYS A 211 12.58 7.58 8.06
N ILE A 212 13.46 6.73 7.52
CA ILE A 212 14.59 6.16 8.27
C ILE A 212 15.68 7.18 8.55
N GLU A 213 15.74 8.24 7.74
CA GLU A 213 16.68 9.36 7.89
C GLU A 213 15.92 10.63 8.26
N PRO A 214 16.45 11.45 9.18
CA PRO A 214 15.83 12.73 9.52
C PRO A 214 15.94 13.74 8.37
N GLY A 215 14.95 14.62 8.26
CA GLY A 215 14.95 15.69 7.27
C GLY A 215 14.31 15.30 5.93
N TRP A 216 14.75 15.95 4.85
CA TRP A 216 14.19 15.74 3.53
C TRP A 216 14.87 14.56 2.82
N PHE A 217 14.08 13.55 2.50
CA PHE A 217 14.52 12.37 1.75
C PHE A 217 14.25 12.58 0.26
N ALA A 218 15.30 12.46 -0.56
CA ALA A 218 15.21 12.48 -2.02
C ALA A 218 14.75 11.12 -2.52
N THR A 219 13.56 11.04 -3.12
CA THR A 219 12.98 9.73 -3.48
C THR A 219 13.54 9.14 -4.76
N GLY A 220 14.15 9.96 -5.61
CA GLY A 220 14.54 9.59 -6.98
C GLY A 220 13.36 9.53 -7.94
N ASP A 221 12.14 9.73 -7.47
CA ASP A 221 10.94 9.67 -8.32
C ASP A 221 10.61 11.05 -8.90
N ILE A 222 10.43 11.08 -10.22
CA ILE A 222 10.05 12.28 -10.97
C ILE A 222 8.54 12.37 -10.98
N VAL A 223 8.02 13.53 -10.57
CA VAL A 223 6.58 13.73 -10.38
C VAL A 223 6.07 15.00 -11.06
N ALA A 224 4.77 15.08 -11.20
CA ALA A 224 4.04 16.29 -11.56
C ALA A 224 2.85 16.48 -10.61
N LEU A 225 2.40 17.71 -10.47
CA LEU A 225 1.24 18.09 -9.68
C LEU A 225 0.23 18.82 -10.58
N ASP A 226 -1.05 18.48 -10.47
CA ASP A 226 -2.11 19.25 -11.11
C ASP A 226 -2.65 20.37 -10.20
N MET A 227 -3.54 21.22 -10.77
CA MET A 227 -4.17 22.31 -10.02
C MET A 227 -5.06 21.82 -8.86
N GLY A 228 -5.53 20.57 -8.92
CA GLY A 228 -6.28 19.90 -7.85
C GLY A 228 -5.40 19.25 -6.79
N LYS A 229 -4.10 19.54 -6.81
CA LYS A 229 -3.08 18.96 -5.91
C LYS A 229 -3.05 17.43 -5.96
N ARG A 230 -3.34 16.83 -7.12
CA ARG A 230 -3.08 15.40 -7.33
C ARG A 230 -1.68 15.22 -7.88
N MET A 231 -0.96 14.26 -7.29
CA MET A 231 0.41 13.94 -7.68
C MET A 231 0.45 12.77 -8.65
N TYR A 232 1.31 12.86 -9.63
CA TYR A 232 1.50 11.87 -10.70
C TYR A 232 2.96 11.48 -10.81
N TYR A 233 3.21 10.19 -10.90
CA TYR A 233 4.53 9.63 -11.18
C TYR A 233 4.82 9.64 -12.68
N LYS A 234 6.00 10.11 -13.06
CA LYS A 234 6.47 10.22 -14.45
C LYS A 234 7.59 9.25 -14.78
N GLY A 235 8.28 8.75 -13.78
CA GLY A 235 9.45 7.89 -13.94
C GLY A 235 10.43 8.06 -12.77
N ARG A 236 11.55 7.41 -12.88
CA ARG A 236 12.62 7.45 -11.88
C ARG A 236 13.92 7.96 -12.50
N LYS A 237 14.76 8.67 -11.72
CA LYS A 237 16.11 9.07 -12.10
C LYS A 237 16.99 7.86 -12.42
#